data_4a0ac9b58c1ae02c1bfcbb4be72c5fcf
#
_entry.id   4a0ac9b58c1ae02c1bfcbb4be72c5fcf
#
_cell.length_a   1.000
_cell.length_b   1.000
_cell.length_c   1.000
_cell.angle_alpha   90.00
_cell.angle_beta   90.00
_cell.angle_gamma   90.00
#
_symmetry.space_group_name_H-M   'P 1'
#
loop_
_entity.id
_entity.type
_entity.pdbx_description
1 polymer ?
#
loop_
_entity_poly.entity_id
_entity_poly.type
_entity_poly.pdbx_seq_one_letter_code
_entity_poly.pdbx_strand_id
1 'polypeptide(L)'
;MSPPKAVIEPRYTLPELDYDFGALEPHISGKIMELHHGKHHAGYVKNTNLTITLLEEARATEDVTRLAALEQTLAFNLSGHVLHSILWKNMKPKGGDRPDGALASAIDKNFGSFEKFQRQLTEIASIIMGSGWAALIWEPIGDRLLATQIHDHQSNLIPGGVPLMVIDAWEHAYYLQYRNQKTAFFDAAWHLWNWEDVADRYAAARRHLFVPGGPCG
;
A
#
# COMPACT_ATOMS: atom_id res chain seq x y z
N MET A 1 -14.02 41.21 -11.07
CA MET A 1 -13.48 40.17 -11.96
C MET A 1 -12.91 39.10 -11.06
N SER A 2 -13.48 37.88 -11.09
CA SER A 2 -12.90 36.77 -10.36
C SER A 2 -11.49 36.44 -10.92
N PRO A 3 -10.49 36.18 -10.09
CA PRO A 3 -9.18 35.78 -10.59
C PRO A 3 -9.28 34.51 -11.42
N PRO A 4 -8.46 34.33 -12.45
CA PRO A 4 -8.45 33.11 -13.24
C PRO A 4 -8.18 31.92 -12.31
N LYS A 5 -9.03 30.87 -12.40
CA LYS A 5 -8.73 29.59 -11.73
C LYS A 5 -7.39 29.11 -12.24
N ALA A 6 -6.39 29.09 -11.38
CA ALA A 6 -5.13 28.46 -11.70
C ALA A 6 -5.42 27.00 -12.10
N VAL A 7 -5.03 26.62 -13.31
CA VAL A 7 -5.02 25.22 -13.73
C VAL A 7 -3.86 24.60 -12.94
N ILE A 8 -4.16 23.98 -11.81
CA ILE A 8 -3.17 23.28 -11.01
C ILE A 8 -2.97 21.95 -11.71
N GLU A 9 -1.78 21.73 -12.27
CA GLU A 9 -1.41 20.41 -12.76
C GLU A 9 -1.49 19.42 -11.60
N PRO A 10 -2.10 18.23 -11.81
CA PRO A 10 -2.25 17.27 -10.73
C PRO A 10 -0.87 16.79 -10.26
N ARG A 11 -0.59 16.91 -8.95
CA ARG A 11 0.68 16.47 -8.34
C ARG A 11 0.80 14.96 -8.28
N TYR A 12 -0.35 14.28 -8.22
CA TYR A 12 -0.45 12.83 -8.21
C TYR A 12 -1.30 12.37 -9.40
N THR A 13 -0.85 11.31 -10.04
CA THR A 13 -1.54 10.67 -11.17
C THR A 13 -1.83 9.22 -10.85
N LEU A 14 -2.92 8.70 -11.42
CA LEU A 14 -3.21 7.26 -11.33
C LEU A 14 -2.13 6.52 -12.14
N PRO A 15 -1.33 5.63 -11.53
CA PRO A 15 -0.34 4.88 -12.28
C PRO A 15 -1.03 3.86 -13.20
N GLU A 16 -0.49 3.66 -14.39
CA GLU A 16 -0.90 2.57 -15.27
C GLU A 16 -0.55 1.22 -14.66
N LEU A 17 -1.38 0.21 -14.95
CA LEU A 17 -1.06 -1.18 -14.65
C LEU A 17 -0.09 -1.75 -15.70
N ASP A 18 0.82 -2.62 -15.27
CA ASP A 18 1.73 -3.32 -16.19
C ASP A 18 1.07 -4.52 -16.88
N TYR A 19 -0.23 -4.76 -16.62
CA TYR A 19 -0.99 -5.91 -17.11
C TYR A 19 -2.48 -5.55 -17.26
N ASP A 20 -3.17 -6.30 -18.13
CA ASP A 20 -4.60 -6.12 -18.35
C ASP A 20 -5.43 -6.50 -17.11
N PHE A 21 -6.64 -5.93 -16.96
CA PHE A 21 -7.51 -6.21 -15.84
C PHE A 21 -7.80 -7.70 -15.61
N GLY A 22 -7.92 -8.49 -16.69
CA GLY A 22 -8.16 -9.94 -16.61
C GLY A 22 -6.91 -10.78 -16.38
N ALA A 23 -5.72 -10.19 -16.33
CA ALA A 23 -4.46 -10.94 -16.33
C ALA A 23 -4.17 -11.69 -15.02
N LEU A 24 -4.84 -11.32 -13.93
CA LEU A 24 -4.70 -11.96 -12.61
C LEU A 24 -5.72 -13.07 -12.36
N GLU A 25 -6.57 -13.38 -13.33
CA GLU A 25 -7.50 -14.52 -13.23
C GLU A 25 -6.76 -15.86 -13.20
N PRO A 26 -7.31 -16.85 -12.48
CA PRO A 26 -8.59 -16.88 -11.77
C PRO A 26 -8.54 -16.29 -10.34
N HIS A 27 -7.40 -15.79 -9.89
CA HIS A 27 -7.17 -15.38 -8.51
C HIS A 27 -7.86 -14.04 -8.18
N ILE A 28 -7.82 -13.06 -9.07
CA ILE A 28 -8.55 -11.80 -8.96
C ILE A 28 -9.25 -11.54 -10.30
N SER A 29 -10.58 -11.39 -10.28
CA SER A 29 -11.35 -11.18 -11.50
C SER A 29 -11.07 -9.82 -12.14
N GLY A 30 -11.13 -9.78 -13.47
CA GLY A 30 -11.00 -8.53 -14.22
C GLY A 30 -12.00 -7.46 -13.78
N LYS A 31 -13.19 -7.86 -13.32
CA LYS A 31 -14.21 -6.94 -12.80
C LYS A 31 -13.78 -6.28 -11.49
N ILE A 32 -13.15 -7.01 -10.59
CA ILE A 32 -12.54 -6.43 -9.38
C ILE A 32 -11.45 -5.46 -9.78
N MET A 33 -10.54 -5.85 -10.66
CA MET A 33 -9.42 -4.99 -11.09
C MET A 33 -9.89 -3.68 -11.72
N GLU A 34 -10.91 -3.72 -12.59
CA GLU A 34 -11.52 -2.53 -13.21
C GLU A 34 -12.04 -1.55 -12.15
N LEU A 35 -12.77 -2.05 -11.16
CA LEU A 35 -13.36 -1.22 -10.10
C LEU A 35 -12.30 -0.74 -9.10
N HIS A 36 -11.42 -1.63 -8.70
CA HIS A 36 -10.41 -1.36 -7.67
C HIS A 36 -9.40 -0.32 -8.16
N HIS A 37 -8.88 -0.48 -9.39
CA HIS A 37 -7.98 0.50 -10.00
C HIS A 37 -8.74 1.73 -10.49
N GLY A 38 -9.74 1.53 -11.35
CA GLY A 38 -10.39 2.63 -12.09
C GLY A 38 -11.39 3.46 -11.27
N LYS A 39 -11.83 3.00 -10.10
CA LYS A 39 -12.76 3.75 -9.23
C LYS A 39 -12.15 4.04 -7.87
N HIS A 40 -11.74 3.01 -7.10
CA HIS A 40 -11.23 3.22 -5.75
C HIS A 40 -9.89 3.97 -5.79
N HIS A 41 -8.86 3.44 -6.47
CA HIS A 41 -7.56 4.10 -6.56
C HIS A 41 -7.65 5.46 -7.25
N ALA A 42 -8.36 5.56 -8.38
CA ALA A 42 -8.61 6.85 -9.05
C ALA A 42 -9.28 7.88 -8.12
N GLY A 43 -10.19 7.44 -7.26
CA GLY A 43 -10.84 8.27 -6.23
C GLY A 43 -9.83 8.81 -5.22
N TYR A 44 -8.92 7.99 -4.73
CA TYR A 44 -7.88 8.42 -3.79
C TYR A 44 -6.93 9.44 -4.42
N VAL A 45 -6.49 9.21 -5.66
CA VAL A 45 -5.66 10.18 -6.41
C VAL A 45 -6.37 11.53 -6.55
N LYS A 46 -7.62 11.51 -7.03
CA LYS A 46 -8.43 12.73 -7.19
C LYS A 46 -8.57 13.50 -5.87
N ASN A 47 -8.92 12.80 -4.79
CA ASN A 47 -9.16 13.43 -3.50
C ASN A 47 -7.86 13.93 -2.85
N THR A 48 -6.73 13.25 -3.05
CA THR A 48 -5.41 13.73 -2.63
C THR A 48 -5.09 15.07 -3.27
N ASN A 49 -5.21 15.18 -4.61
CA ASN A 49 -4.95 16.42 -5.32
C ASN A 49 -5.89 17.56 -4.87
N LEU A 50 -7.18 17.26 -4.71
CA LEU A 50 -8.16 18.25 -4.21
C LEU A 50 -7.79 18.72 -2.80
N THR A 51 -7.45 17.81 -1.90
CA THR A 51 -7.14 18.15 -0.51
C THR A 51 -5.88 19.02 -0.40
N ILE A 52 -4.86 18.72 -1.23
CA ILE A 52 -3.65 19.57 -1.28
C ILE A 52 -3.99 20.99 -1.73
N THR A 53 -4.84 21.14 -2.76
CA THR A 53 -5.31 22.46 -3.20
C THR A 53 -6.04 23.21 -2.08
N LEU A 54 -6.93 22.53 -1.35
CA LEU A 54 -7.64 23.14 -0.22
C LEU A 54 -6.73 23.55 0.94
N LEU A 55 -5.66 22.78 1.19
CA LEU A 55 -4.63 23.14 2.18
C LEU A 55 -3.82 24.36 1.74
N GLU A 56 -3.54 24.50 0.45
CA GLU A 56 -2.88 25.68 -0.11
C GLU A 56 -3.75 26.93 -0.01
N GLU A 57 -5.05 26.80 -0.29
CA GLU A 57 -6.03 27.87 -0.14
C GLU A 57 -6.16 28.29 1.34
N ALA A 58 -6.25 27.33 2.27
CA ALA A 58 -6.31 27.59 3.71
C ALA A 58 -5.07 28.35 4.20
N ARG A 59 -3.89 27.99 3.69
CA ARG A 59 -2.64 28.70 4.00
C ARG A 59 -2.60 30.11 3.42
N ALA A 60 -3.07 30.29 2.19
CA ALA A 60 -3.08 31.58 1.51
C ALA A 60 -4.06 32.58 2.14
N THR A 61 -5.15 32.07 2.71
CA THR A 61 -6.21 32.88 3.36
C THR A 61 -6.04 32.97 4.88
N GLU A 62 -5.04 32.28 5.44
CA GLU A 62 -4.84 32.13 6.89
C GLU A 62 -6.05 31.51 7.62
N ASP A 63 -6.93 30.80 6.88
CA ASP A 63 -8.09 30.10 7.45
C ASP A 63 -7.68 28.72 7.95
N VAL A 64 -7.44 28.63 9.24
CA VAL A 64 -7.04 27.38 9.92
C VAL A 64 -8.24 26.56 10.44
N THR A 65 -9.46 27.02 10.25
CA THR A 65 -10.66 26.39 10.86
C THR A 65 -10.92 24.96 10.33
N ARG A 66 -10.47 24.65 9.13
CA ARG A 66 -10.66 23.33 8.48
C ARG A 66 -9.45 22.43 8.50
N LEU A 67 -8.30 22.87 9.06
CA LEU A 67 -7.05 22.13 8.96
C LEU A 67 -7.16 20.69 9.50
N ALA A 68 -7.78 20.48 10.65
CA ALA A 68 -7.91 19.14 11.22
C ALA A 68 -8.61 18.14 10.28
N ALA A 69 -9.70 18.58 9.62
CA ALA A 69 -10.43 17.74 8.67
C ALA A 69 -9.64 17.53 7.36
N LEU A 70 -8.94 18.56 6.89
CA LEU A 70 -8.12 18.46 5.67
C LEU A 70 -6.91 17.54 5.89
N GLU A 71 -6.23 17.62 7.03
CA GLU A 71 -5.11 16.73 7.37
C GLU A 71 -5.55 15.27 7.47
N GLN A 72 -6.69 14.99 8.10
CA GLN A 72 -7.26 13.63 8.12
C GLN A 72 -7.59 13.13 6.72
N THR A 73 -8.23 13.99 5.89
CA THR A 73 -8.59 13.66 4.51
C THR A 73 -7.35 13.40 3.66
N LEU A 74 -6.30 14.20 3.83
CA LEU A 74 -5.03 14.01 3.15
C LEU A 74 -4.39 12.69 3.55
N ALA A 75 -4.24 12.43 4.85
CA ALA A 75 -3.64 11.20 5.36
C ALA A 75 -4.36 9.96 4.81
N PHE A 76 -5.69 9.95 4.83
CA PHE A 76 -6.49 8.85 4.31
C PHE A 76 -6.28 8.63 2.79
N ASN A 77 -6.46 9.68 1.98
CA ASN A 77 -6.43 9.54 0.52
C ASN A 77 -5.01 9.33 -0.02
N LEU A 78 -4.01 10.05 0.52
CA LEU A 78 -2.63 9.87 0.08
C LEU A 78 -2.09 8.50 0.46
N SER A 79 -2.38 8.01 1.67
CA SER A 79 -2.01 6.65 2.06
C SER A 79 -2.73 5.60 1.19
N GLY A 80 -4.01 5.81 0.87
CA GLY A 80 -4.74 4.97 -0.07
C GLY A 80 -4.07 4.93 -1.44
N HIS A 81 -3.69 6.09 -1.99
CA HIS A 81 -2.94 6.16 -3.25
C HIS A 81 -1.61 5.41 -3.18
N VAL A 82 -0.81 5.63 -2.13
CA VAL A 82 0.49 4.99 -1.97
C VAL A 82 0.36 3.47 -1.86
N LEU A 83 -0.53 2.97 -1.00
CA LEU A 83 -0.70 1.53 -0.79
C LEU A 83 -1.20 0.82 -2.05
N HIS A 84 -2.14 1.42 -2.79
CA HIS A 84 -2.60 0.85 -4.06
C HIS A 84 -1.51 0.88 -5.13
N SER A 85 -0.70 1.94 -5.20
CA SER A 85 0.44 2.00 -6.13
C SER A 85 1.47 0.89 -5.86
N ILE A 86 1.69 0.54 -4.59
CA ILE A 86 2.53 -0.58 -4.20
C ILE A 86 1.86 -1.90 -4.58
N LEU A 87 0.58 -2.07 -4.27
CA LEU A 87 -0.18 -3.31 -4.53
C LEU A 87 -0.12 -3.72 -6.00
N TRP A 88 -0.31 -2.77 -6.93
CA TRP A 88 -0.29 -3.09 -8.37
C TRP A 88 1.06 -3.64 -8.84
N LYS A 89 2.15 -3.10 -8.34
CA LYS A 89 3.51 -3.56 -8.66
C LYS A 89 3.90 -4.84 -7.91
N ASN A 90 3.34 -5.05 -6.72
CA ASN A 90 3.53 -6.28 -5.96
C ASN A 90 2.86 -7.51 -6.60
N MET A 91 1.94 -7.32 -7.55
CA MET A 91 1.25 -8.41 -8.25
C MET A 91 1.69 -8.50 -9.70
N LYS A 92 1.76 -9.73 -10.22
CA LYS A 92 1.98 -10.01 -11.65
C LYS A 92 1.26 -11.29 -12.09
N PRO A 93 0.89 -11.39 -13.39
CA PRO A 93 0.43 -12.65 -13.95
C PRO A 93 1.48 -13.75 -13.75
N LYS A 94 1.05 -14.93 -13.34
CA LYS A 94 1.94 -16.08 -13.06
C LYS A 94 3.03 -15.73 -12.03
N GLY A 95 2.66 -14.93 -11.03
CA GLY A 95 3.49 -14.63 -9.87
C GLY A 95 3.51 -15.80 -8.88
N GLY A 96 3.76 -15.48 -7.63
CA GLY A 96 3.85 -16.48 -6.56
C GLY A 96 5.29 -16.92 -6.32
N ASP A 97 5.52 -18.21 -6.25
CA ASP A 97 6.82 -18.78 -5.89
C ASP A 97 7.39 -18.20 -4.57
N ARG A 98 8.70 -18.02 -4.50
CA ARG A 98 9.39 -17.52 -3.32
C ARG A 98 10.38 -16.43 -3.72
N PRO A 99 10.67 -15.50 -2.80
CA PRO A 99 11.80 -14.60 -2.99
C PRO A 99 13.11 -15.38 -2.94
N ASP A 100 14.14 -14.78 -3.52
CA ASP A 100 15.51 -15.25 -3.45
C ASP A 100 16.45 -14.17 -2.88
N GLY A 101 17.74 -14.45 -2.87
CA GLY A 101 18.79 -13.48 -2.55
C GLY A 101 18.65 -12.84 -1.17
N ALA A 102 18.87 -11.53 -1.13
CA ALA A 102 18.93 -10.77 0.11
C ALA A 102 17.57 -10.69 0.82
N LEU A 103 16.47 -10.62 0.08
CA LEU A 103 15.12 -10.58 0.65
C LEU A 103 14.77 -11.91 1.32
N ALA A 104 15.06 -13.06 0.67
CA ALA A 104 14.85 -14.38 1.25
C ALA A 104 15.63 -14.55 2.55
N SER A 105 16.92 -14.19 2.55
CA SER A 105 17.76 -14.23 3.75
C SER A 105 17.23 -13.35 4.88
N ALA A 106 16.70 -12.17 4.55
CA ALA A 106 16.09 -11.25 5.53
C ALA A 106 14.78 -11.81 6.10
N ILE A 107 13.95 -12.46 5.28
CA ILE A 107 12.73 -13.13 5.73
C ILE A 107 13.09 -14.26 6.69
N ASP A 108 14.04 -15.12 6.33
CA ASP A 108 14.47 -16.22 7.20
C ASP A 108 15.06 -15.72 8.52
N LYS A 109 15.87 -14.65 8.47
CA LYS A 109 16.44 -14.02 9.67
C LYS A 109 15.36 -13.48 10.61
N ASN A 110 14.32 -12.83 10.08
CA ASN A 110 13.34 -12.11 10.91
C ASN A 110 12.12 -12.95 11.30
N PHE A 111 11.75 -13.95 10.47
CA PHE A 111 10.55 -14.77 10.69
C PHE A 111 10.89 -16.25 10.93
N GLY A 112 12.13 -16.67 10.71
CA GLY A 112 12.62 -18.03 10.91
C GLY A 112 12.42 -18.95 9.70
N SER A 113 11.47 -18.66 8.80
CA SER A 113 11.34 -19.26 7.46
C SER A 113 10.27 -18.51 6.64
N PHE A 114 10.28 -18.73 5.33
CA PHE A 114 9.28 -18.21 4.43
C PHE A 114 7.86 -18.66 4.81
N GLU A 115 7.65 -19.92 5.18
CA GLU A 115 6.34 -20.46 5.56
C GLU A 115 5.79 -19.81 6.85
N LYS A 116 6.67 -19.51 7.80
CA LYS A 116 6.28 -18.78 9.02
C LYS A 116 5.89 -17.35 8.70
N PHE A 117 6.65 -16.68 7.84
CA PHE A 117 6.33 -15.35 7.34
C PHE A 117 4.97 -15.35 6.62
N GLN A 118 4.78 -16.26 5.64
CA GLN A 118 3.55 -16.41 4.89
C GLN A 118 2.34 -16.58 5.81
N ARG A 119 2.45 -17.51 6.76
CA ARG A 119 1.39 -17.76 7.75
C ARG A 119 1.10 -16.53 8.59
N GLN A 120 2.14 -15.86 9.10
CA GLN A 120 1.97 -14.68 9.93
C GLN A 120 1.32 -13.53 9.16
N LEU A 121 1.74 -13.26 7.92
CA LEU A 121 1.17 -12.18 7.12
C LEU A 121 -0.28 -12.46 6.71
N THR A 122 -0.60 -13.70 6.35
CA THR A 122 -1.98 -14.14 6.05
C THR A 122 -2.87 -14.01 7.28
N GLU A 123 -2.40 -14.43 8.45
CA GLU A 123 -3.15 -14.28 9.70
C GLU A 123 -3.39 -12.81 10.05
N ILE A 124 -2.36 -11.96 9.92
CA ILE A 124 -2.48 -10.51 10.11
C ILE A 124 -3.59 -9.93 9.21
N ALA A 125 -3.64 -10.30 7.92
CA ALA A 125 -4.69 -9.88 7.01
C ALA A 125 -6.07 -10.38 7.44
N SER A 126 -6.15 -11.63 7.89
CA SER A 126 -7.42 -12.30 8.25
C SER A 126 -8.07 -11.71 9.50
N ILE A 127 -7.28 -11.31 10.49
CA ILE A 127 -7.76 -10.79 11.79
C ILE A 127 -8.03 -9.28 11.79
N ILE A 128 -7.79 -8.57 10.68
CA ILE A 128 -8.15 -7.14 10.58
C ILE A 128 -9.65 -7.00 10.77
N MET A 129 -10.04 -6.24 11.77
CA MET A 129 -11.42 -5.84 12.01
C MET A 129 -11.73 -4.56 11.21
N GLY A 130 -12.78 -4.61 10.39
CA GLY A 130 -13.09 -3.51 9.49
C GLY A 130 -12.17 -3.48 8.27
N SER A 131 -11.77 -2.28 7.88
CA SER A 131 -10.97 -2.02 6.70
C SER A 131 -9.50 -1.87 7.05
N GLY A 132 -8.61 -2.39 6.21
CA GLY A 132 -7.17 -2.24 6.45
C GLY A 132 -6.31 -3.09 5.52
N TRP A 133 -5.05 -3.21 5.87
CA TRP A 133 -4.01 -3.87 5.08
C TRP A 133 -3.10 -4.70 5.98
N ALA A 134 -2.62 -5.82 5.48
CA ALA A 134 -1.43 -6.45 6.03
C ALA A 134 -0.22 -6.00 5.22
N ALA A 135 0.88 -5.70 5.88
CA ALA A 135 2.08 -5.19 5.23
C ALA A 135 3.34 -5.86 5.74
N LEU A 136 4.24 -6.22 4.82
CA LEU A 136 5.65 -6.43 5.11
C LEU A 136 6.34 -5.08 5.00
N ILE A 137 6.96 -4.63 6.07
CA ILE A 137 7.70 -3.37 6.09
C ILE A 137 9.17 -3.61 6.45
N TRP A 138 10.05 -2.74 5.94
CA TRP A 138 11.39 -2.60 6.46
C TRP A 138 11.44 -1.46 7.47
N GLU A 139 11.95 -1.75 8.67
CA GLU A 139 12.11 -0.78 9.76
C GLU A 139 13.59 -0.40 9.85
N PRO A 140 13.93 0.89 9.57
CA PRO A 140 15.32 1.31 9.37
C PRO A 140 16.16 1.39 10.63
N ILE A 141 15.57 1.64 11.80
CA ILE A 141 16.33 1.81 13.05
C ILE A 141 16.90 0.47 13.52
N GLY A 142 16.08 -0.58 13.50
CA GLY A 142 16.49 -1.93 13.86
C GLY A 142 17.06 -2.76 12.71
N ASP A 143 17.12 -2.20 11.47
CA ASP A 143 17.49 -2.92 10.23
C ASP A 143 16.78 -4.27 10.13
N ARG A 144 15.45 -4.24 10.17
CA ARG A 144 14.67 -5.47 10.24
C ARG A 144 13.38 -5.43 9.45
N LEU A 145 12.90 -6.62 9.08
CA LEU A 145 11.57 -6.80 8.50
C LEU A 145 10.55 -7.02 9.61
N LEU A 146 9.39 -6.37 9.47
CA LEU A 146 8.23 -6.53 10.35
C LEU A 146 6.98 -6.79 9.50
N ALA A 147 6.10 -7.64 10.01
CA ALA A 147 4.75 -7.81 9.48
C ALA A 147 3.78 -7.05 10.39
N THR A 148 2.92 -6.20 9.82
CA THR A 148 2.04 -5.32 10.58
C THR A 148 0.67 -5.14 9.94
N GLN A 149 -0.29 -4.67 10.74
CA GLN A 149 -1.58 -4.18 10.24
C GLN A 149 -1.51 -2.68 10.00
N ILE A 150 -2.18 -2.22 8.96
CA ILE A 150 -2.50 -0.82 8.71
C ILE A 150 -4.02 -0.73 8.73
N HIS A 151 -4.59 0.06 9.63
CA HIS A 151 -6.03 0.26 9.70
C HIS A 151 -6.45 1.38 8.74
N ASP A 152 -7.59 1.20 8.10
CA ASP A 152 -8.02 2.02 6.96
C ASP A 152 -6.90 2.10 5.92
N HIS A 153 -6.30 3.26 5.72
CA HIS A 153 -5.11 3.43 4.90
C HIS A 153 -3.95 4.07 5.66
N GLN A 154 -4.23 4.82 6.72
CA GLN A 154 -3.29 5.74 7.36
C GLN A 154 -3.02 5.45 8.84
N SER A 155 -3.78 4.56 9.47
CA SER A 155 -3.65 4.34 10.90
C SER A 155 -2.78 3.13 11.23
N ASN A 156 -2.14 3.13 12.40
CA ASN A 156 -1.22 2.08 12.86
C ASN A 156 0.06 1.95 12.01
N LEU A 157 0.47 3.03 11.36
CA LEU A 157 1.73 3.08 10.65
C LEU A 157 2.91 3.20 11.62
N ILE A 158 4.01 2.50 11.32
CA ILE A 158 5.26 2.65 12.05
C ILE A 158 6.04 3.82 11.43
N PRO A 159 6.30 4.91 12.19
CA PRO A 159 7.05 6.04 11.66
C PRO A 159 8.42 5.62 11.11
N GLY A 160 8.71 6.00 9.86
CA GLY A 160 9.94 5.61 9.15
C GLY A 160 9.91 4.20 8.57
N GLY A 161 8.90 3.38 8.86
CA GLY A 161 8.72 2.08 8.22
C GLY A 161 8.40 2.22 6.73
N VAL A 162 9.06 1.43 5.89
CA VAL A 162 8.88 1.44 4.43
C VAL A 162 8.08 0.21 4.00
N PRO A 163 6.85 0.35 3.48
CA PRO A 163 6.08 -0.78 2.97
C PRO A 163 6.76 -1.38 1.74
N LEU A 164 7.03 -2.68 1.80
CA LEU A 164 7.64 -3.45 0.72
C LEU A 164 6.60 -4.27 -0.03
N MET A 165 5.69 -4.91 0.72
CA MET A 165 4.63 -5.75 0.22
C MET A 165 3.37 -5.47 1.03
N VAL A 166 2.23 -5.35 0.35
CA VAL A 166 0.94 -5.03 0.98
C VAL A 166 -0.16 -5.94 0.46
N ILE A 167 -1.06 -6.34 1.36
CA ILE A 167 -2.27 -7.11 1.06
C ILE A 167 -3.46 -6.26 1.45
N ASP A 168 -4.32 -5.95 0.49
CA ASP A 168 -5.55 -5.22 0.73
C ASP A 168 -6.60 -6.12 1.36
N ALA A 169 -7.04 -5.78 2.56
CA ALA A 169 -8.07 -6.48 3.30
C ALA A 169 -9.42 -5.73 3.34
N TRP A 170 -9.55 -4.65 2.59
CA TRP A 170 -10.82 -3.98 2.35
C TRP A 170 -11.77 -4.88 1.56
N GLU A 171 -13.05 -4.84 1.85
CA GLU A 171 -14.06 -5.66 1.14
C GLU A 171 -14.10 -5.39 -0.37
N HIS A 172 -13.82 -4.17 -0.80
CA HIS A 172 -13.78 -3.85 -2.23
C HIS A 172 -12.72 -4.65 -3.02
N ALA A 173 -11.68 -5.14 -2.34
CA ALA A 173 -10.62 -5.92 -2.98
C ALA A 173 -11.04 -7.36 -3.30
N TYR A 174 -12.07 -7.91 -2.62
CA TYR A 174 -12.38 -9.33 -2.74
C TYR A 174 -13.87 -9.68 -2.77
N TYR A 175 -14.78 -8.84 -2.22
CA TYR A 175 -16.14 -9.25 -1.91
C TYR A 175 -16.96 -9.69 -3.14
N LEU A 176 -16.74 -9.08 -4.30
CA LEU A 176 -17.44 -9.46 -5.53
C LEU A 176 -17.17 -10.91 -5.98
N GLN A 177 -16.01 -11.45 -5.67
CA GLN A 177 -15.61 -12.81 -6.08
C GLN A 177 -15.64 -13.79 -4.91
N TYR A 178 -15.12 -13.38 -3.76
CA TYR A 178 -14.92 -14.25 -2.60
C TYR A 178 -16.00 -14.10 -1.53
N ARG A 179 -16.84 -13.07 -1.60
CA ARG A 179 -17.90 -12.78 -0.62
C ARG A 179 -17.30 -12.73 0.79
N ASN A 180 -17.87 -13.49 1.73
CA ASN A 180 -17.39 -13.59 3.10
C ASN A 180 -16.19 -14.53 3.30
N GLN A 181 -15.68 -15.13 2.23
CA GLN A 181 -14.52 -16.03 2.30
C GLN A 181 -13.20 -15.25 2.18
N LYS A 182 -12.97 -14.33 3.09
CA LYS A 182 -11.82 -13.43 3.13
C LYS A 182 -10.48 -14.19 3.08
N THR A 183 -10.36 -15.27 3.83
CA THR A 183 -9.14 -16.10 3.87
C THR A 183 -8.84 -16.73 2.51
N ALA A 184 -9.86 -17.21 1.78
CA ALA A 184 -9.67 -17.78 0.45
C ALA A 184 -9.11 -16.74 -0.56
N PHE A 185 -9.45 -15.46 -0.42
CA PHE A 185 -8.85 -14.40 -1.21
C PHE A 185 -7.36 -14.24 -0.87
N PHE A 186 -6.99 -14.25 0.41
CA PHE A 186 -5.58 -14.14 0.78
C PHE A 186 -4.77 -15.34 0.31
N ASP A 187 -5.31 -16.55 0.39
CA ASP A 187 -4.66 -17.75 -0.15
C ASP A 187 -4.44 -17.63 -1.68
N ALA A 188 -5.45 -17.10 -2.40
CA ALA A 188 -5.33 -16.87 -3.84
C ALA A 188 -4.28 -15.79 -4.17
N ALA A 189 -4.14 -14.74 -3.36
CA ALA A 189 -3.16 -13.68 -3.57
C ALA A 189 -1.71 -14.20 -3.53
N TRP A 190 -1.43 -15.30 -2.80
CA TRP A 190 -0.08 -15.88 -2.77
C TRP A 190 0.40 -16.40 -4.12
N HIS A 191 -0.47 -16.64 -5.08
CA HIS A 191 -0.13 -17.03 -6.46
C HIS A 191 0.20 -15.85 -7.38
N LEU A 192 0.16 -14.61 -6.88
CA LEU A 192 0.29 -13.40 -7.69
C LEU A 192 1.52 -12.56 -7.36
N TRP A 193 2.23 -12.84 -6.27
CA TRP A 193 3.29 -11.96 -5.79
C TRP A 193 4.45 -11.83 -6.78
N ASN A 194 4.81 -10.60 -7.06
CA ASN A 194 5.98 -10.20 -7.82
C ASN A 194 7.16 -9.99 -6.85
N TRP A 195 7.84 -11.08 -6.51
CA TRP A 195 8.95 -11.04 -5.57
C TRP A 195 10.13 -10.19 -6.02
N GLU A 196 10.27 -9.96 -7.32
CA GLU A 196 11.27 -9.07 -7.89
C GLU A 196 11.00 -7.61 -7.46
N ASP A 197 9.75 -7.12 -7.61
CA ASP A 197 9.37 -5.78 -7.12
C ASP A 197 9.57 -5.66 -5.61
N VAL A 198 9.20 -6.67 -4.82
CA VAL A 198 9.39 -6.66 -3.37
C VAL A 198 10.89 -6.62 -3.00
N ALA A 199 11.74 -7.36 -3.72
CA ALA A 199 13.19 -7.36 -3.51
C ALA A 199 13.82 -6.02 -3.89
N ASP A 200 13.38 -5.40 -4.99
CA ASP A 200 13.84 -4.08 -5.42
C ASP A 200 13.47 -3.00 -4.41
N ARG A 201 12.22 -3.04 -3.88
CA ARG A 201 11.79 -2.15 -2.79
C ARG A 201 12.63 -2.34 -1.54
N TYR A 202 12.92 -3.58 -1.16
CA TYR A 202 13.79 -3.87 -0.03
C TYR A 202 15.20 -3.32 -0.24
N ALA A 203 15.80 -3.53 -1.40
CA ALA A 203 17.11 -3.01 -1.74
C ALA A 203 17.14 -1.47 -1.78
N ALA A 204 16.08 -0.83 -2.29
CA ALA A 204 15.94 0.62 -2.31
C ALA A 204 15.77 1.19 -0.90
N ALA A 205 14.87 0.61 -0.10
CA ALA A 205 14.59 1.06 1.27
C ALA A 205 15.84 1.05 2.15
N ARG A 206 16.67 0.02 2.05
CA ARG A 206 17.92 -0.08 2.81
C ARG A 206 19.00 0.95 2.45
N ARG A 207 18.91 1.59 1.28
CA ARG A 207 19.81 2.69 0.90
C ARG A 207 19.45 4.03 1.55
N HIS A 208 18.21 4.19 1.95
CA HIS A 208 17.71 5.39 2.61
C HIS A 208 17.72 5.16 4.13
N LEU A 209 18.91 5.29 4.72
CA LEU A 209 19.05 5.20 6.17
C LEU A 209 18.40 6.43 6.82
N PHE A 210 17.25 6.23 7.43
CA PHE A 210 16.77 7.17 8.44
C PHE A 210 17.53 6.85 9.73
N VAL A 211 18.64 7.56 9.96
CA VAL A 211 19.42 7.39 11.19
C VAL A 211 19.20 8.60 12.09
N PRO A 212 18.34 8.50 13.12
CA PRO A 212 18.42 9.43 14.21
C PRO A 212 19.70 9.13 14.99
N GLY A 213 20.78 9.85 14.68
CA GLY A 213 21.99 9.85 15.54
C GLY A 213 23.13 8.88 15.20
N GLY A 214 23.24 8.39 13.96
CA GLY A 214 24.35 7.55 13.53
C GLY A 214 24.15 6.05 13.82
N PRO A 215 25.02 5.16 13.29
CA PRO A 215 24.88 3.74 13.52
C PRO A 215 24.97 3.46 15.03
N CYS A 216 23.97 2.75 15.55
CA CYS A 216 24.12 2.11 16.85
C CYS A 216 25.29 1.14 16.74
N GLY A 217 26.43 1.49 17.32
CA GLY A 217 27.62 0.67 17.41
C GLY A 217 27.40 -0.57 18.25
#